data_fc711079f5fcb6a8d04a8a112ef3d514
#
_entry.id   fc711079f5fcb6a8d04a8a112ef3d514
#
_cell.length_a   1.000
_cell.length_b   1.000
_cell.length_c   1.000
_cell.angle_alpha   90.00
_cell.angle_beta   90.00
_cell.angle_gamma   90.00
#
_symmetry.space_group_name_H-M   'P 1'
#
loop_
_entity.id
_entity.type
_entity.pdbx_description
1 polymer ?
#
loop_
_entity_poly.entity_id
_entity_poly.type
_entity_poly.pdbx_seq_one_letter_code
_entity_poly.pdbx_strand_id
1 'polypeptide(L)'
;AVSMARIQSGMVQIFLHAGMISMQPARFLLLSPDPRLASSDVELAGYTQSFLRFTACAPQQVEMVFAVDQTGHFDPARAWDTLRDWAQHDEPVFIFGLTVWFERLALAAPLDPVHMRGPVKGITGGGWKGMTQSLERPAILQRLHAALLAPGGADIRDIYGMTEHPLHYLSCGAQRFHLPQYTRCQIMNAQGQPAAQGEQGLIRLLNPFFASLPCHDLLTTDLGLMGQGCECGSDLPWLQFLGRAGGHEQLCADQALKRSAAA
;
A
#
# COMPACT_ATOMS: atom_id res chain seq x y z
N ALA A 1 15.08 -12.77 -13.94
CA ALA A 1 16.09 -11.91 -13.30
C ALA A 1 15.98 -10.44 -13.77
N VAL A 2 16.07 -10.16 -15.08
CA VAL A 2 16.05 -8.78 -15.63
C VAL A 2 14.76 -8.04 -15.31
N SER A 3 13.60 -8.69 -15.41
CA SER A 3 12.30 -8.06 -15.12
C SER A 3 12.16 -7.68 -13.66
N MET A 4 12.63 -8.52 -12.73
CA MET A 4 12.59 -8.22 -11.30
C MET A 4 13.47 -7.01 -10.94
N ALA A 5 14.67 -6.90 -11.52
CA ALA A 5 15.53 -5.74 -11.31
C ALA A 5 14.88 -4.44 -11.82
N ARG A 6 14.21 -4.50 -12.98
CA ARG A 6 13.48 -3.34 -13.52
C ARG A 6 12.30 -2.95 -12.63
N ILE A 7 11.51 -3.92 -12.16
CA ILE A 7 10.40 -3.67 -11.22
C ILE A 7 10.92 -2.99 -9.96
N GLN A 8 11.99 -3.53 -9.36
CA GLN A 8 12.60 -2.95 -8.16
C GLN A 8 13.11 -1.52 -8.42
N SER A 9 13.79 -1.29 -9.55
CA SER A 9 14.25 0.05 -9.92
C SER A 9 13.09 1.04 -10.09
N GLY A 10 12.02 0.62 -10.76
CA GLY A 10 10.82 1.44 -10.93
C GLY A 10 10.14 1.76 -9.60
N MET A 11 10.05 0.78 -8.70
CA MET A 11 9.49 0.98 -7.36
C MET A 11 10.34 1.95 -6.54
N VAL A 12 11.66 1.78 -6.52
CA VAL A 12 12.57 2.70 -5.80
C VAL A 12 12.37 4.15 -6.28
N GLN A 13 12.24 4.37 -7.58
CA GLN A 13 11.98 5.71 -8.12
C GLN A 13 10.64 6.28 -7.66
N ILE A 14 9.58 5.47 -7.64
CA ILE A 14 8.25 5.89 -7.14
C ILE A 14 8.33 6.25 -5.65
N PHE A 15 8.97 5.42 -4.84
CA PHE A 15 9.13 5.66 -3.41
C PHE A 15 10.01 6.88 -3.12
N LEU A 16 11.08 7.06 -3.90
CA LEU A 16 11.97 8.23 -3.77
C LEU A 16 11.21 9.52 -4.09
N HIS A 17 10.49 9.55 -5.22
CA HIS A 17 9.68 10.70 -5.62
C HIS A 17 8.58 11.03 -4.60
N ALA A 18 7.99 10.00 -4.01
CA ALA A 18 6.98 10.15 -2.96
C ALA A 18 7.56 10.52 -1.58
N GLY A 19 8.88 10.63 -1.44
CA GLY A 19 9.51 10.90 -0.14
C GLY A 19 9.41 9.74 0.86
N MET A 20 9.12 8.53 0.40
CA MET A 20 8.93 7.33 1.23
C MET A 20 10.22 6.53 1.44
N ILE A 21 11.38 7.11 1.13
CA ILE A 21 12.69 6.53 1.42
C ILE A 21 13.32 7.27 2.60
N SER A 22 13.97 6.53 3.49
CA SER A 22 14.83 7.09 4.53
C SER A 22 16.29 6.84 4.18
N MET A 23 17.15 7.82 4.43
CA MET A 23 18.61 7.64 4.39
C MET A 23 19.18 7.22 5.75
N GLN A 24 18.35 7.14 6.78
CA GLN A 24 18.70 6.68 8.12
C GLN A 24 18.25 5.23 8.31
N PRO A 25 18.90 4.45 9.19
CA PRO A 25 18.39 3.17 9.67
C PRO A 25 16.95 3.33 10.19
N ALA A 26 16.10 2.35 9.99
CA ALA A 26 14.68 2.47 10.30
C ALA A 26 14.11 1.24 11.01
N ARG A 27 12.99 1.43 11.71
CA ARG A 27 12.19 0.38 12.33
C ARG A 27 11.00 0.05 11.44
N PHE A 28 10.62 -1.23 11.39
CA PHE A 28 9.57 -1.71 10.50
C PHE A 28 8.49 -2.48 11.27
N LEU A 29 7.27 -1.95 11.28
CA LEU A 29 6.07 -2.64 11.76
C LEU A 29 5.33 -3.20 10.55
N LEU A 30 5.34 -4.51 10.39
CA LEU A 30 4.67 -5.21 9.32
C LEU A 30 3.34 -5.76 9.82
N LEU A 31 2.24 -5.17 9.33
CA LEU A 31 0.89 -5.66 9.58
C LEU A 31 0.62 -6.84 8.61
N SER A 32 1.39 -7.90 8.80
CA SER A 32 1.37 -9.14 8.03
C SER A 32 2.00 -10.27 8.85
N PRO A 33 1.76 -11.54 8.52
CA PRO A 33 2.52 -12.65 9.07
C PRO A 33 4.00 -12.58 8.67
N ASP A 34 4.87 -13.20 9.48
CA ASP A 34 6.29 -13.35 9.12
C ASP A 34 6.45 -14.43 8.03
N PRO A 35 6.85 -14.07 6.81
CA PRO A 35 6.97 -15.02 5.71
C PRO A 35 8.11 -16.02 5.89
N ARG A 36 9.03 -15.76 6.82
CA ARG A 36 10.14 -16.68 7.15
C ARG A 36 9.68 -17.86 8.00
N LEU A 37 8.54 -17.72 8.69
CA LEU A 37 7.90 -18.74 9.52
C LEU A 37 6.75 -19.45 8.79
N ALA A 38 6.35 -18.97 7.61
CA ALA A 38 5.22 -19.51 6.88
C ALA A 38 5.44 -20.99 6.53
N SER A 39 4.55 -21.85 7.01
CA SER A 39 4.36 -23.17 6.44
C SER A 39 3.89 -23.03 4.98
N SER A 40 4.03 -24.07 4.19
CA SER A 40 3.85 -24.20 2.75
C SER A 40 2.59 -23.60 2.08
N ASP A 41 1.88 -22.67 2.69
CA ASP A 41 0.77 -21.95 2.05
C ASP A 41 1.35 -20.86 1.12
N VAL A 42 1.52 -21.23 -0.14
CA VAL A 42 2.22 -20.46 -1.17
C VAL A 42 1.57 -19.09 -1.42
N GLU A 43 0.24 -18.98 -1.24
CA GLU A 43 -0.51 -17.76 -1.50
C GLU A 43 -0.21 -16.68 -0.44
N LEU A 44 -0.25 -17.05 0.84
CA LEU A 44 0.04 -16.12 1.93
C LEU A 44 1.53 -15.72 1.96
N ALA A 45 2.42 -16.67 1.68
CA ALA A 45 3.86 -16.42 1.59
C ALA A 45 4.22 -15.45 0.46
N GLY A 46 3.60 -15.58 -0.71
CA GLY A 46 3.81 -14.67 -1.85
C GLY A 46 3.38 -13.23 -1.53
N TYR A 47 2.27 -13.07 -0.82
CA TYR A 47 1.75 -11.79 -0.43
C TYR A 47 2.63 -11.10 0.63
N THR A 48 3.02 -11.81 1.67
CA THR A 48 3.84 -11.27 2.76
C THR A 48 5.27 -10.97 2.30
N GLN A 49 5.84 -11.74 1.37
CA GLN A 49 7.13 -11.42 0.74
C GLN A 49 7.10 -10.08 -0.01
N SER A 50 5.94 -9.66 -0.54
CA SER A 50 5.82 -8.36 -1.19
C SER A 50 6.05 -7.21 -0.21
N PHE A 51 5.61 -7.33 1.05
CA PHE A 51 5.87 -6.32 2.07
C PHE A 51 7.34 -6.28 2.50
N LEU A 52 8.03 -7.42 2.52
CA LEU A 52 9.47 -7.43 2.81
C LEU A 52 10.28 -6.64 1.77
N ARG A 53 9.83 -6.55 0.52
CA ARG A 53 10.50 -5.73 -0.49
C ARG A 53 10.44 -4.25 -0.16
N PHE A 54 9.38 -3.81 0.53
CA PHE A 54 9.24 -2.40 0.93
C PHE A 54 10.23 -2.00 2.03
N THR A 55 10.83 -2.95 2.74
CA THR A 55 11.88 -2.64 3.71
C THR A 55 13.14 -2.07 3.07
N ALA A 56 13.29 -2.19 1.73
CA ALA A 56 14.34 -1.49 0.98
C ALA A 56 14.19 0.05 0.98
N CYS A 57 13.13 0.58 1.61
CA CYS A 57 12.96 2.02 1.85
C CYS A 57 14.02 2.63 2.78
N ALA A 58 14.78 1.83 3.52
CA ALA A 58 15.88 2.30 4.36
C ALA A 58 17.13 1.45 4.16
N PRO A 59 18.34 2.04 4.34
CA PRO A 59 19.62 1.35 4.13
C PRO A 59 19.86 0.23 5.15
N GLN A 60 19.27 0.34 6.34
CA GLN A 60 19.42 -0.61 7.43
C GLN A 60 18.13 -0.75 8.22
N GLN A 61 17.81 -1.97 8.60
CA GLN A 61 16.71 -2.30 9.49
C GLN A 61 17.26 -2.36 10.93
N VAL A 62 16.77 -1.48 11.81
CA VAL A 62 17.11 -1.50 13.24
C VAL A 62 16.33 -2.61 13.92
N GLU A 63 15.03 -2.68 13.64
CA GLU A 63 14.12 -3.66 14.19
C GLU A 63 12.97 -3.92 13.22
N MET A 64 12.45 -5.15 13.21
CA MET A 64 11.31 -5.54 12.40
C MET A 64 10.36 -6.40 13.23
N VAL A 65 9.11 -5.94 13.33
CA VAL A 65 8.04 -6.62 14.06
C VAL A 65 6.91 -6.98 13.11
N PHE A 66 6.43 -8.22 13.20
CA PHE A 66 5.25 -8.71 12.49
C PHE A 66 4.08 -8.77 13.47
N ALA A 67 3.01 -8.05 13.17
CA ALA A 67 1.85 -7.92 14.06
C ALA A 67 0.71 -8.89 13.74
N VAL A 68 0.85 -9.73 12.72
CA VAL A 68 -0.11 -10.80 12.37
C VAL A 68 0.58 -12.14 12.60
N ASP A 69 -0.10 -13.06 13.24
CA ASP A 69 0.43 -14.41 13.47
C ASP A 69 0.29 -15.32 12.22
N GLN A 70 0.78 -16.55 12.32
CA GLN A 70 0.76 -17.51 11.21
C GLN A 70 -0.66 -18.05 10.90
N THR A 71 -1.64 -17.78 11.76
CA THR A 71 -3.05 -18.10 11.52
C THR A 71 -3.81 -16.97 10.85
N GLY A 72 -3.13 -15.83 10.59
CA GLY A 72 -3.75 -14.63 10.05
C GLY A 72 -4.45 -13.76 11.09
N HIS A 73 -4.28 -14.05 12.39
CA HIS A 73 -4.82 -13.23 13.45
C HIS A 73 -3.95 -11.98 13.67
N PHE A 74 -4.57 -10.81 13.57
CA PHE A 74 -3.93 -9.53 13.84
C PHE A 74 -4.14 -9.13 15.30
N ASP A 75 -3.04 -8.85 16.00
CA ASP A 75 -3.04 -8.31 17.35
C ASP A 75 -2.75 -6.79 17.34
N PRO A 76 -3.79 -5.95 17.37
CA PRO A 76 -3.61 -4.51 17.38
C PRO A 76 -3.00 -3.99 18.70
N ALA A 77 -3.20 -4.66 19.83
CA ALA A 77 -2.60 -4.26 21.11
C ALA A 77 -1.08 -4.37 21.02
N ARG A 78 -0.58 -5.50 20.54
CA ARG A 78 0.85 -5.70 20.29
C ARG A 78 1.43 -4.67 19.33
N ALA A 79 0.70 -4.33 18.27
CA ALA A 79 1.15 -3.30 17.32
C ALA A 79 1.28 -1.93 18.01
N TRP A 80 0.32 -1.54 18.84
CA TRP A 80 0.37 -0.28 19.58
C TRP A 80 1.44 -0.27 20.67
N ASP A 81 1.65 -1.39 21.38
CA ASP A 81 2.74 -1.52 22.37
C ASP A 81 4.10 -1.38 21.70
N THR A 82 4.30 -2.01 20.54
CA THR A 82 5.52 -1.83 19.73
C THR A 82 5.74 -0.36 19.36
N LEU A 83 4.69 0.35 18.93
CA LEU A 83 4.80 1.76 18.58
C LEU A 83 5.10 2.64 19.80
N ARG A 84 4.56 2.32 20.99
CA ARG A 84 4.90 3.03 22.25
C ARG A 84 6.35 2.81 22.65
N ASP A 85 6.86 1.59 22.54
CA ASP A 85 8.26 1.28 22.83
C ASP A 85 9.19 2.04 21.87
N TRP A 86 8.81 2.11 20.58
CA TRP A 86 9.59 2.83 19.58
C TRP A 86 9.45 4.35 19.64
N ALA A 87 8.45 4.86 20.31
CA ALA A 87 8.21 6.30 20.43
C ALA A 87 9.36 7.08 21.08
N GLN A 88 10.20 6.40 21.88
CA GLN A 88 11.36 7.00 22.54
C GLN A 88 12.61 7.09 21.65
N HIS A 89 12.54 6.62 20.42
CA HIS A 89 13.64 6.57 19.47
C HIS A 89 13.46 7.56 18.33
N ASP A 90 14.57 8.06 17.80
CA ASP A 90 14.57 9.09 16.75
C ASP A 90 14.55 8.47 15.34
N GLU A 91 14.76 7.16 15.21
CA GLU A 91 14.75 6.46 13.93
C GLU A 91 13.35 6.51 13.28
N PRO A 92 13.30 6.66 11.96
CA PRO A 92 12.05 6.55 11.22
C PRO A 92 11.35 5.22 11.45
N VAL A 93 10.04 5.26 11.61
CA VAL A 93 9.19 4.09 11.71
C VAL A 93 8.40 3.93 10.42
N PHE A 94 8.50 2.75 9.79
CA PHE A 94 7.70 2.37 8.63
C PHE A 94 6.64 1.34 9.04
N ILE A 95 5.38 1.59 8.66
CA ILE A 95 4.25 0.70 8.90
C ILE A 95 3.74 0.20 7.54
N PHE A 96 3.79 -1.11 7.29
CA PHE A 96 3.35 -1.71 6.03
C PHE A 96 2.29 -2.77 6.27
N GLY A 97 1.21 -2.76 5.48
CA GLY A 97 0.19 -3.79 5.61
C GLY A 97 -1.01 -3.62 4.70
N LEU A 98 -1.95 -4.54 4.82
CA LEU A 98 -3.25 -4.44 4.15
C LEU A 98 -4.10 -3.33 4.75
N THR A 99 -4.96 -2.77 3.93
CA THR A 99 -5.93 -1.75 4.36
C THR A 99 -6.78 -2.26 5.54
N VAL A 100 -7.21 -3.51 5.51
CA VAL A 100 -7.96 -4.12 6.62
C VAL A 100 -7.19 -4.15 7.95
N TRP A 101 -5.88 -4.35 7.92
CA TRP A 101 -5.08 -4.31 9.16
C TRP A 101 -4.86 -2.87 9.65
N PHE A 102 -4.70 -1.91 8.74
CA PHE A 102 -4.71 -0.49 9.09
C PHE A 102 -6.05 -0.05 9.69
N GLU A 103 -7.17 -0.55 9.17
CA GLU A 103 -8.48 -0.31 9.77
C GLU A 103 -8.56 -0.85 11.21
N ARG A 104 -8.14 -2.09 11.43
CA ARG A 104 -8.13 -2.68 12.78
C ARG A 104 -7.19 -1.95 13.73
N LEU A 105 -6.02 -1.52 13.25
CA LEU A 105 -5.11 -0.66 14.01
C LEU A 105 -5.78 0.66 14.39
N ALA A 106 -6.49 1.31 13.45
CA ALA A 106 -7.21 2.56 13.68
C ALA A 106 -8.40 2.39 14.64
N LEU A 107 -9.11 1.25 14.56
CA LEU A 107 -10.22 0.94 15.47
C LEU A 107 -9.74 0.72 16.92
N ALA A 108 -8.55 0.17 17.09
CA ALA A 108 -7.91 -0.05 18.39
C ALA A 108 -6.99 1.09 18.80
N ALA A 109 -7.10 2.27 18.17
CA ALA A 109 -6.28 3.41 18.51
C ALA A 109 -6.42 3.80 19.99
N PRO A 110 -5.31 4.08 20.69
CA PRO A 110 -5.37 4.48 22.09
C PRO A 110 -6.03 5.84 22.26
N LEU A 111 -6.63 6.08 23.43
CA LEU A 111 -7.21 7.37 23.78
C LEU A 111 -6.12 8.45 23.91
N ASP A 112 -4.99 8.08 24.53
CA ASP A 112 -3.82 8.96 24.64
C ASP A 112 -2.91 8.74 23.43
N PRO A 113 -2.64 9.78 22.64
CA PRO A 113 -1.80 9.67 21.46
C PRO A 113 -0.37 9.22 21.79
N VAL A 114 0.22 8.46 20.89
CA VAL A 114 1.63 8.06 20.95
C VAL A 114 2.48 9.17 20.32
N HIS A 115 3.32 9.81 21.14
CA HIS A 115 4.22 10.89 20.72
C HIS A 115 5.54 10.30 20.19
N MET A 116 5.62 10.15 18.89
CA MET A 116 6.81 9.61 18.20
C MET A 116 7.89 10.67 18.11
N ARG A 117 9.13 10.35 18.46
CA ARG A 117 10.31 11.24 18.29
C ARG A 117 10.78 11.24 16.84
N GLY A 118 10.76 10.08 16.18
CA GLY A 118 11.10 9.93 14.77
C GLY A 118 9.91 10.08 13.82
N PRO A 119 10.17 10.27 12.51
CA PRO A 119 9.13 10.32 11.50
C PRO A 119 8.37 8.98 11.40
N VAL A 120 7.05 9.05 11.15
CA VAL A 120 6.23 7.86 10.88
C VAL A 120 5.77 7.88 9.43
N LYS A 121 6.04 6.80 8.70
CA LYS A 121 5.62 6.60 7.32
C LYS A 121 4.87 5.28 7.22
N GLY A 122 3.79 5.26 6.45
CA GLY A 122 2.99 4.05 6.28
C GLY A 122 2.60 3.81 4.83
N ILE A 123 2.51 2.54 4.45
CA ILE A 123 1.99 2.12 3.15
C ILE A 123 0.93 1.06 3.37
N THR A 124 -0.29 1.38 2.93
CA THR A 124 -1.43 0.48 2.95
C THR A 124 -1.87 0.15 1.54
N GLY A 125 -2.49 -1.00 1.35
CA GLY A 125 -3.01 -1.39 0.05
C GLY A 125 -3.80 -2.68 0.08
N GLY A 126 -4.23 -3.16 -1.10
CA GLY A 126 -4.90 -4.44 -1.25
C GLY A 126 -6.34 -4.48 -0.72
N GLY A 127 -6.90 -3.38 -0.25
CA GLY A 127 -8.31 -3.29 0.18
C GLY A 127 -8.64 -4.14 1.41
N TRP A 128 -9.92 -4.48 1.56
CA TRP A 128 -10.46 -5.23 2.71
C TRP A 128 -10.43 -6.75 2.54
N LYS A 129 -10.03 -7.26 1.37
CA LYS A 129 -9.86 -8.70 1.11
C LYS A 129 -11.10 -9.54 1.44
N GLY A 130 -12.28 -9.02 1.14
CA GLY A 130 -13.55 -9.67 1.45
C GLY A 130 -13.93 -9.70 2.93
N MET A 131 -13.15 -9.06 3.79
CA MET A 131 -13.52 -8.84 5.19
C MET A 131 -14.46 -7.64 5.32
N THR A 132 -15.24 -7.62 6.41
CA THR A 132 -16.17 -6.53 6.66
C THR A 132 -15.42 -5.22 6.85
N GLN A 133 -15.78 -4.23 6.06
CA GLN A 133 -15.35 -2.85 6.21
C GLN A 133 -16.21 -2.15 7.27
N SER A 134 -15.58 -1.48 8.22
CA SER A 134 -16.23 -0.70 9.27
C SER A 134 -15.96 0.80 9.15
N LEU A 135 -14.83 1.16 8.54
CA LEU A 135 -14.42 2.54 8.34
C LEU A 135 -14.12 2.81 6.86
N GLU A 136 -14.49 3.98 6.41
CA GLU A 136 -13.96 4.52 5.15
C GLU A 136 -12.50 4.92 5.30
N ARG A 137 -11.73 4.85 4.21
CA ARG A 137 -10.29 5.15 4.20
C ARG A 137 -9.93 6.49 4.83
N PRO A 138 -10.63 7.62 4.56
CA PRO A 138 -10.33 8.89 5.22
C PRO A 138 -10.45 8.82 6.74
N ALA A 139 -11.43 8.07 7.26
CA ALA A 139 -11.61 7.90 8.70
C ALA A 139 -10.48 7.05 9.33
N ILE A 140 -9.97 6.04 8.61
CA ILE A 140 -8.79 5.28 9.04
C ILE A 140 -7.60 6.22 9.20
N LEU A 141 -7.30 7.01 8.17
CA LEU A 141 -6.18 7.95 8.19
C LEU A 141 -6.33 9.01 9.29
N GLN A 142 -7.52 9.58 9.43
CA GLN A 142 -7.81 10.57 10.48
C GLN A 142 -7.54 10.02 11.89
N ARG A 143 -7.98 8.79 12.17
CA ARG A 143 -7.76 8.14 13.47
C ARG A 143 -6.29 7.87 13.71
N LEU A 144 -5.57 7.38 12.71
CA LEU A 144 -4.14 7.09 12.84
C LEU A 144 -3.31 8.38 12.98
N HIS A 145 -3.65 9.45 12.26
CA HIS A 145 -3.01 10.77 12.43
C HIS A 145 -3.26 11.35 13.82
N ALA A 146 -4.45 11.15 14.38
CA ALA A 146 -4.76 11.59 15.74
C ALA A 146 -4.03 10.75 16.80
N ALA A 147 -3.80 9.47 16.55
CA ALA A 147 -3.18 8.55 17.50
C ALA A 147 -1.64 8.49 17.40
N LEU A 148 -1.05 8.93 16.28
CA LEU A 148 0.39 8.94 16.03
C LEU A 148 0.88 10.37 15.77
N LEU A 149 1.32 11.03 16.83
CA LEU A 149 1.87 12.38 16.75
C LEU A 149 3.37 12.30 16.47
N ALA A 150 3.74 12.48 15.21
CA ALA A 150 5.11 12.41 14.72
C ALA A 150 5.58 13.76 14.16
N PRO A 151 6.90 14.03 14.10
CA PRO A 151 7.44 15.19 13.40
C PRO A 151 6.96 15.24 11.94
N GLY A 152 6.29 16.34 11.57
CA GLY A 152 5.68 16.49 10.24
C GLY A 152 4.37 15.73 10.04
N GLY A 153 3.84 15.05 11.06
CA GLY A 153 2.67 14.18 11.00
C GLY A 153 3.01 12.76 10.54
N ALA A 154 2.09 11.81 10.75
CA ALA A 154 2.22 10.45 10.21
C ALA A 154 1.86 10.45 8.72
N ASP A 155 2.81 10.13 7.84
CA ASP A 155 2.61 10.10 6.38
C ASP A 155 2.20 8.69 5.93
N ILE A 156 0.88 8.42 5.92
CA ILE A 156 0.34 7.11 5.53
C ILE A 156 -0.27 7.21 4.14
N ARG A 157 0.26 6.41 3.22
CA ARG A 157 -0.08 6.40 1.80
C ARG A 157 -0.73 5.10 1.37
N ASP A 158 -1.57 5.19 0.36
CA ASP A 158 -2.12 4.02 -0.30
C ASP A 158 -1.22 3.58 -1.46
N ILE A 159 -1.28 2.29 -1.79
CA ILE A 159 -0.57 1.71 -2.93
C ILE A 159 -1.57 1.06 -3.89
N TYR A 160 -1.46 1.39 -5.16
CA TYR A 160 -2.19 0.76 -6.24
C TYR A 160 -1.25 -0.04 -7.13
N GLY A 161 -1.55 -1.31 -7.32
CA GLY A 161 -0.80 -2.23 -8.16
C GLY A 161 -1.46 -3.60 -8.22
N MET A 162 -1.03 -4.42 -9.14
CA MET A 162 -1.54 -5.76 -9.35
C MET A 162 -0.45 -6.67 -9.90
N THR A 163 -0.65 -7.98 -9.82
CA THR A 163 0.32 -8.98 -10.30
C THR A 163 0.55 -8.85 -11.80
N GLU A 164 -0.50 -8.55 -12.55
CA GLU A 164 -0.47 -8.39 -14.01
C GLU A 164 0.24 -7.10 -14.43
N HIS A 165 0.35 -6.13 -13.52
CA HIS A 165 1.06 -4.86 -13.70
C HIS A 165 1.88 -4.57 -12.45
N PRO A 166 3.06 -5.20 -12.31
CA PRO A 166 3.83 -5.23 -11.06
C PRO A 166 4.55 -3.92 -10.71
N LEU A 167 4.15 -2.78 -11.27
CA LEU A 167 4.47 -1.47 -10.75
C LEU A 167 3.42 -1.08 -9.70
N HIS A 168 3.91 -0.47 -8.63
CA HIS A 168 3.07 -0.04 -7.52
C HIS A 168 3.12 1.47 -7.41
N TYR A 169 1.99 2.12 -7.68
CA TYR A 169 1.85 3.57 -7.58
C TYR A 169 1.49 3.94 -6.14
N LEU A 170 2.18 4.92 -5.58
CA LEU A 170 1.86 5.47 -4.26
C LEU A 170 0.93 6.68 -4.39
N SER A 171 -0.04 6.76 -3.48
CA SER A 171 -0.85 7.97 -3.38
C SER A 171 -0.04 9.12 -2.79
N CYS A 172 -0.40 10.35 -3.13
CA CYS A 172 0.07 11.56 -2.44
C CYS A 172 -0.78 11.87 -1.19
N GLY A 173 -0.49 12.96 -0.50
CA GLY A 173 -1.28 13.44 0.63
C GLY A 173 -2.75 13.73 0.29
N ALA A 174 -3.06 14.06 -0.98
CA ALA A 174 -4.42 14.21 -1.49
C ALA A 174 -5.06 12.89 -1.96
N GLN A 175 -4.47 11.74 -1.60
CA GLN A 175 -4.94 10.39 -1.91
C GLN A 175 -5.08 10.11 -3.42
N ARG A 176 -4.20 10.68 -4.24
CA ARG A 176 -4.15 10.49 -5.69
C ARG A 176 -2.86 9.81 -6.10
N PHE A 177 -2.94 8.84 -7.00
CA PHE A 177 -1.77 8.08 -7.51
C PHE A 177 -1.13 8.84 -8.66
N HIS A 178 0.05 9.41 -8.46
CA HIS A 178 0.79 10.08 -9.51
C HIS A 178 1.50 9.08 -10.41
N LEU A 179 1.34 9.30 -11.71
CA LEU A 179 1.89 8.42 -12.74
C LEU A 179 3.28 8.92 -13.14
N PRO A 180 4.34 8.11 -12.96
CA PRO A 180 5.66 8.49 -13.42
C PRO A 180 5.71 8.56 -14.96
N GLN A 181 6.64 9.34 -15.48
CA GLN A 181 6.74 9.65 -16.94
C GLN A 181 6.96 8.40 -17.82
N TYR A 182 7.46 7.31 -17.25
CA TYR A 182 7.69 6.06 -17.96
C TYR A 182 6.48 5.12 -18.00
N THR A 183 5.33 5.55 -17.48
CA THR A 183 4.06 4.81 -17.55
C THR A 183 2.97 5.70 -18.10
N ARG A 184 1.95 5.08 -18.69
CA ARG A 184 0.73 5.76 -19.10
C ARG A 184 -0.48 5.03 -18.55
N CYS A 185 -1.48 5.81 -18.21
CA CYS A 185 -2.81 5.33 -17.89
C CYS A 185 -3.81 6.00 -18.81
N GLN A 186 -4.85 5.29 -19.18
CA GLN A 186 -6.02 5.79 -19.88
C GLN A 186 -7.26 5.30 -19.15
N ILE A 187 -8.27 6.12 -19.08
CA ILE A 187 -9.59 5.70 -18.64
C ILE A 187 -10.40 5.37 -19.90
N MET A 188 -11.00 4.19 -19.94
CA MET A 188 -11.76 3.70 -21.08
C MET A 188 -13.25 3.72 -20.75
N ASN A 189 -14.04 4.39 -21.58
CA ASN A 189 -15.49 4.43 -21.43
C ASN A 189 -16.15 3.10 -21.84
N ALA A 190 -17.47 3.00 -21.72
CA ALA A 190 -18.23 1.80 -22.04
C ALA A 190 -18.18 1.40 -23.54
N GLN A 191 -17.79 2.33 -24.41
CA GLN A 191 -17.61 2.09 -25.84
C GLN A 191 -16.19 1.65 -26.20
N GLY A 192 -15.31 1.47 -25.20
CA GLY A 192 -13.92 1.11 -25.40
C GLY A 192 -13.06 2.24 -25.99
N GLN A 193 -13.52 3.49 -25.89
CA GLN A 193 -12.79 4.67 -26.29
C GLN A 193 -12.18 5.38 -25.08
N PRO A 194 -11.09 6.17 -25.23
CA PRO A 194 -10.60 7.02 -24.17
C PRO A 194 -11.71 7.95 -23.65
N ALA A 195 -11.92 7.93 -22.35
CA ALA A 195 -12.86 8.80 -21.65
C ALA A 195 -12.37 10.26 -21.62
N ALA A 196 -13.27 11.19 -21.47
CA ALA A 196 -12.94 12.60 -21.25
C ALA A 196 -12.26 12.78 -19.88
N GLN A 197 -11.56 13.89 -19.71
CA GLN A 197 -10.92 14.23 -18.44
C GLN A 197 -11.99 14.32 -17.31
N GLY A 198 -11.74 13.59 -16.21
CA GLY A 198 -12.66 13.53 -15.08
C GLY A 198 -13.86 12.59 -15.29
N GLU A 199 -13.99 11.95 -16.43
CA GLU A 199 -14.98 10.91 -16.68
C GLU A 199 -14.51 9.57 -16.08
N GLN A 200 -15.44 8.84 -15.46
CA GLN A 200 -15.17 7.53 -14.88
C GLN A 200 -15.20 6.45 -15.97
N GLY A 201 -14.30 5.47 -15.86
CA GLY A 201 -14.28 4.30 -16.73
C GLY A 201 -13.30 3.25 -16.26
N LEU A 202 -13.05 2.24 -17.09
CA LEU A 202 -12.07 1.19 -16.82
C LEU A 202 -10.64 1.72 -16.96
N ILE A 203 -9.79 1.33 -16.02
CA ILE A 203 -8.38 1.72 -16.02
C ILE A 203 -7.63 0.84 -17.03
N ARG A 204 -6.95 1.48 -17.99
CA ARG A 204 -6.00 0.85 -18.91
C ARG A 204 -4.60 1.32 -18.58
N LEU A 205 -3.70 0.38 -18.28
CA LEU A 205 -2.31 0.63 -17.91
C LEU A 205 -1.39 0.27 -19.05
N LEU A 206 -0.51 1.20 -19.43
CA LEU A 206 0.50 1.00 -20.46
C LEU A 206 1.88 1.19 -19.84
N ASN A 207 2.75 0.19 -20.04
CA ASN A 207 4.06 0.19 -19.42
C ASN A 207 5.09 -0.56 -20.28
N PRO A 208 6.14 0.13 -20.76
CA PRO A 208 7.21 -0.49 -21.54
C PRO A 208 8.24 -1.24 -20.66
N PHE A 209 8.07 -1.24 -19.35
CA PHE A 209 9.07 -1.77 -18.41
C PHE A 209 9.18 -3.30 -18.42
N PHE A 210 8.11 -3.99 -18.84
CA PHE A 210 8.03 -5.44 -18.82
C PHE A 210 8.37 -6.04 -20.16
N ALA A 211 9.40 -6.87 -20.20
CA ALA A 211 9.81 -7.60 -21.40
C ALA A 211 9.60 -9.11 -21.28
N SER A 212 9.20 -9.60 -20.10
CA SER A 212 9.06 -11.04 -19.82
C SER A 212 7.63 -11.57 -19.92
N LEU A 213 6.63 -10.66 -19.87
CA LEU A 213 5.21 -10.97 -19.99
C LEU A 213 4.57 -9.91 -20.90
N PRO A 214 3.53 -10.28 -21.67
CA PRO A 214 2.82 -9.33 -22.55
C PRO A 214 1.84 -8.44 -21.75
N CYS A 215 2.32 -7.85 -20.65
CA CYS A 215 1.56 -6.96 -19.76
C CYS A 215 1.90 -5.47 -19.95
N HIS A 216 2.45 -5.12 -21.11
CA HIS A 216 2.77 -3.75 -21.47
C HIS A 216 1.54 -2.91 -21.82
N ASP A 217 0.40 -3.52 -22.06
CA ASP A 217 -0.90 -2.92 -22.31
C ASP A 217 -1.98 -3.78 -21.66
N LEU A 218 -2.55 -3.29 -20.56
CA LEU A 218 -3.49 -4.04 -19.73
C LEU A 218 -4.76 -3.22 -19.50
N LEU A 219 -5.89 -3.68 -20.02
CA LEU A 219 -7.20 -3.20 -19.62
C LEU A 219 -7.65 -3.97 -18.36
N THR A 220 -7.83 -3.26 -17.27
CA THR A 220 -8.20 -3.83 -15.98
C THR A 220 -9.72 -3.91 -15.82
N THR A 221 -10.18 -4.56 -14.76
CA THR A 221 -11.57 -4.49 -14.28
C THR A 221 -11.76 -3.39 -13.22
N ASP A 222 -10.73 -2.60 -12.96
CA ASP A 222 -10.78 -1.52 -12.00
C ASP A 222 -11.36 -0.26 -12.64
N LEU A 223 -12.20 0.43 -11.87
CA LEU A 223 -12.78 1.72 -12.23
C LEU A 223 -11.92 2.84 -11.67
N GLY A 224 -11.77 3.89 -12.45
CA GLY A 224 -11.04 5.07 -12.02
C GLY A 224 -11.38 6.30 -12.84
N LEU A 225 -10.75 7.38 -12.47
CA LEU A 225 -10.73 8.62 -13.24
C LEU A 225 -9.32 9.23 -13.19
N MET A 226 -9.03 10.05 -14.19
CA MET A 226 -7.74 10.74 -14.31
C MET A 226 -7.92 12.26 -14.36
N GLY A 227 -6.90 12.95 -13.89
CA GLY A 227 -6.81 14.39 -13.99
C GLY A 227 -5.39 14.89 -14.01
N GLN A 228 -5.25 16.21 -14.11
CA GLN A 228 -3.99 16.96 -14.02
C GLN A 228 -4.12 18.03 -12.95
N GLY A 229 -2.95 18.45 -12.43
CA GLY A 229 -2.92 19.37 -11.30
C GLY A 229 -3.40 18.69 -10.02
N CYS A 230 -2.59 18.74 -8.99
CA CYS A 230 -2.90 18.13 -7.71
C CYS A 230 -2.61 19.09 -6.56
N GLU A 231 -3.47 19.09 -5.55
CA GLU A 231 -3.31 19.87 -4.32
C GLU A 231 -1.98 19.60 -3.60
N CYS A 232 -1.35 18.45 -3.88
CA CYS A 232 -0.02 18.13 -3.35
C CYS A 232 1.13 18.90 -4.04
N GLY A 233 0.83 19.70 -5.06
CA GLY A 233 1.81 20.48 -5.83
C GLY A 233 2.52 19.70 -6.94
N SER A 234 2.15 18.44 -7.21
CA SER A 234 2.72 17.66 -8.31
C SER A 234 2.08 18.02 -9.64
N ASP A 235 2.93 18.26 -10.68
CA ASP A 235 2.48 18.47 -12.07
C ASP A 235 2.23 17.16 -12.83
N LEU A 236 2.54 16.01 -12.23
CA LEU A 236 2.29 14.72 -12.87
C LEU A 236 0.78 14.43 -12.96
N PRO A 237 0.35 13.76 -14.04
CA PRO A 237 -1.01 13.24 -14.11
C PRO A 237 -1.28 12.35 -12.90
N TRP A 238 -2.52 12.37 -12.44
CA TRP A 238 -2.94 11.51 -11.34
C TRP A 238 -4.10 10.60 -11.74
N LEU A 239 -4.10 9.44 -11.14
CA LEU A 239 -5.17 8.44 -11.17
C LEU A 239 -5.85 8.41 -9.81
N GLN A 240 -7.18 8.31 -9.80
CA GLN A 240 -7.97 7.97 -8.64
C GLN A 240 -8.67 6.63 -8.89
N PHE A 241 -8.42 5.67 -8.01
CA PHE A 241 -9.10 4.38 -8.00
C PHE A 241 -10.47 4.53 -7.33
N LEU A 242 -11.53 4.01 -7.95
CA LEU A 242 -12.91 4.12 -7.50
C LEU A 242 -13.51 2.78 -7.06
N GLY A 243 -12.87 1.66 -7.38
CA GLY A 243 -13.37 0.33 -7.09
C GLY A 243 -13.27 -0.61 -8.29
N ARG A 244 -14.00 -1.72 -8.25
CA ARG A 244 -14.06 -2.70 -9.33
C ARG A 244 -15.38 -2.69 -10.05
N ALA A 245 -15.33 -2.86 -11.37
CA ALA A 245 -16.53 -3.10 -12.18
C ALA A 245 -17.11 -4.48 -11.80
N GLY A 246 -18.44 -4.52 -11.57
CA GLY A 246 -19.14 -5.77 -11.26
C GLY A 246 -19.11 -6.22 -9.79
N GLY A 247 -18.51 -5.47 -8.86
CA GLY A 247 -18.61 -5.71 -7.42
C GLY A 247 -17.97 -7.00 -6.89
N HIS A 248 -17.20 -7.73 -7.69
CA HIS A 248 -16.55 -8.98 -7.29
C HIS A 248 -15.08 -8.77 -6.95
N GLU A 249 -14.76 -8.72 -5.68
CA GLU A 249 -13.39 -8.87 -5.17
C GLU A 249 -12.99 -10.36 -5.13
N GLN A 250 -12.72 -10.96 -6.27
CA GLN A 250 -12.05 -12.27 -6.30
C GLN A 250 -10.57 -12.08 -6.63
N LEU A 251 -9.73 -12.06 -5.60
CA LEU A 251 -8.26 -12.10 -5.71
C LEU A 251 -7.76 -13.40 -5.10
N CYS A 252 -6.66 -13.96 -5.64
CA CYS A 252 -6.02 -15.14 -5.04
C CYS A 252 -5.68 -14.95 -3.55
N ALA A 253 -5.27 -13.75 -3.14
CA ALA A 253 -5.02 -13.41 -1.74
C ALA A 253 -6.27 -13.42 -0.86
N ASP A 254 -7.48 -13.21 -1.41
CA ASP A 254 -8.73 -13.26 -0.66
C ASP A 254 -9.10 -14.68 -0.24
N GLN A 255 -8.76 -15.67 -1.05
CA GLN A 255 -9.00 -17.07 -0.72
C GLN A 255 -8.10 -17.55 0.42
N ALA A 256 -6.81 -17.12 0.43
CA ALA A 256 -5.88 -17.45 1.49
C ALA A 256 -6.33 -16.86 2.84
N LEU A 257 -6.75 -15.59 2.85
CA LEU A 257 -7.23 -14.93 4.07
C LEU A 257 -8.56 -15.50 4.58
N LYS A 258 -9.47 -15.89 3.69
CA LYS A 258 -10.74 -16.54 4.09
C LYS A 258 -10.50 -17.92 4.67
N ARG A 259 -9.55 -18.69 4.19
CA ARG A 259 -9.19 -20.01 4.71
C ARG A 259 -8.57 -19.89 6.11
N SER A 260 -7.66 -18.92 6.34
CA SER A 260 -7.03 -18.68 7.63
C SER A 260 -7.99 -18.08 8.68
N ALA A 261 -9.06 -17.40 8.26
CA ALA A 261 -10.09 -16.88 9.18
C ALA A 261 -11.19 -17.89 9.50
N ALA A 262 -11.28 -19.00 8.77
CA ALA A 262 -12.26 -20.07 8.95
C ALA A 262 -11.70 -21.31 9.69
N ALA A 263 -10.40 -21.31 9.98
CA ALA A 263 -9.70 -22.31 10.79
C ALA A 263 -9.46 -21.80 12.21
#